data_69e781a6f45e5cff016e6e005bb65a39
#
_entry.id   69e781a6f45e5cff016e6e005bb65a39
#
_cell.length_a   1.000
_cell.length_b   1.000
_cell.length_c   1.000
_cell.angle_alpha   90.00
_cell.angle_beta   90.00
_cell.angle_gamma   90.00
#
_symmetry.space_group_name_H-M   'P 1'
#
loop_
_entity.id
_entity.type
_entity.pdbx_description
1 polymer ?
#
loop_
_entity_poly.entity_id
_entity_poly.type
_entity_poly.pdbx_seq_one_letter_code
_entity_poly.pdbx_strand_id
1 'polypeptide(L)'
;MIDLNDVKLIGNLCRDPELKYTQSGVALCKLSLAVNRSYKKGEVWEKETSFFDVEAWGKLAESLNGMAKGQRVLVIGELRQEQWEKDGQKHSKVKVVASAVEKMERYQASEKSVQNEKANEGFDDRVPF
;
A
#
# COMPACT_ATOMS: atom_id res chain seq x y z
N MET A 1 -4.95 18.88 -23.24
CA MET A 1 -3.77 18.52 -22.49
C MET A 1 -4.10 17.65 -21.32
N ILE A 2 -3.30 16.65 -21.04
CA ILE A 2 -3.59 15.75 -19.96
C ILE A 2 -2.47 15.80 -18.95
N ASP A 3 -2.80 15.93 -17.69
CA ASP A 3 -1.79 15.92 -16.67
C ASP A 3 -1.54 14.46 -16.28
N LEU A 4 -0.34 14.19 -15.82
CA LEU A 4 0.02 12.84 -15.45
C LEU A 4 -0.19 12.64 -13.95
N ASN A 5 -0.82 11.55 -13.59
CA ASN A 5 -1.08 11.23 -12.19
C ASN A 5 -1.07 9.71 -12.09
N ASP A 6 0.06 9.15 -11.66
CA ASP A 6 0.23 7.71 -11.66
C ASP A 6 1.01 7.32 -10.42
N VAL A 7 0.49 6.37 -9.67
CA VAL A 7 1.11 5.94 -8.44
C VAL A 7 1.19 4.44 -8.42
N LYS A 8 2.32 3.90 -8.01
CA LYS A 8 2.48 2.47 -7.84
C LYS A 8 3.16 2.25 -6.51
N LEU A 9 2.55 1.41 -5.69
CA LEU A 9 3.08 1.15 -4.37
C LEU A 9 3.07 -0.34 -4.09
N ILE A 10 4.08 -0.82 -3.38
CA ILE A 10 4.07 -2.18 -2.88
C ILE A 10 4.29 -2.06 -1.38
N GLY A 11 3.43 -2.66 -0.62
CA GLY A 11 3.54 -2.61 0.81
C GLY A 11 2.65 -3.64 1.46
N ASN A 12 2.50 -3.55 2.75
CA ASN A 12 1.70 -4.51 3.48
C ASN A 12 0.50 -3.81 4.09
N LEU A 13 -0.61 -4.52 4.16
CA LEU A 13 -1.80 -3.94 4.77
C LEU A 13 -1.57 -3.82 6.27
N CYS A 14 -1.89 -2.65 6.81
CA CYS A 14 -1.70 -2.40 8.23
C CYS A 14 -2.85 -2.93 9.03
N ARG A 15 -3.98 -3.16 8.41
CA ARG A 15 -5.15 -3.66 9.09
C ARG A 15 -6.03 -4.32 8.06
N ASP A 16 -7.05 -4.99 8.51
CA ASP A 16 -7.96 -5.66 7.59
C ASP A 16 -8.67 -4.62 6.75
N PRO A 17 -8.87 -4.88 5.46
CA PRO A 17 -9.57 -3.94 4.61
C PRO A 17 -11.00 -3.77 5.09
N GLU A 18 -11.52 -2.57 4.92
CA GLU A 18 -12.86 -2.27 5.36
C GLU A 18 -13.74 -2.07 4.16
N LEU A 19 -14.69 -2.95 3.93
CA LEU A 19 -15.60 -2.87 2.79
C LEU A 19 -16.90 -2.25 3.22
N LYS A 20 -17.32 -1.22 2.51
CA LYS A 20 -18.57 -0.56 2.79
C LYS A 20 -19.31 -0.32 1.50
N TYR A 21 -20.58 -0.01 1.58
CA TYR A 21 -21.34 0.31 0.40
C TYR A 21 -21.92 1.71 0.58
N THR A 22 -21.90 2.51 -0.46
CA THR A 22 -22.43 3.86 -0.38
C THR A 22 -23.96 3.77 -0.47
N GLN A 23 -24.62 4.88 -0.27
CA GLN A 23 -26.06 4.89 -0.31
C GLN A 23 -26.55 4.47 -1.68
N SER A 24 -25.81 4.72 -2.73
CA SER A 24 -26.25 4.31 -4.05
C SER A 24 -25.86 2.86 -4.33
N GLY A 25 -25.30 2.17 -3.36
CA GLY A 25 -24.98 0.76 -3.58
C GLY A 25 -23.64 0.47 -4.17
N VAL A 26 -22.74 1.41 -4.25
CA VAL A 26 -21.43 1.17 -4.84
C VAL A 26 -20.48 0.73 -3.74
N ALA A 27 -19.70 -0.29 -4.02
CA ALA A 27 -18.77 -0.83 -3.03
C ALA A 27 -17.55 0.06 -2.90
N LEU A 28 -17.10 0.25 -1.69
CA LEU A 28 -15.90 1.03 -1.41
C LEU A 28 -15.08 0.26 -0.40
N CYS A 29 -13.83 -0.02 -0.70
CA CYS A 29 -12.96 -0.71 0.22
C CYS A 29 -11.82 0.23 0.59
N LYS A 30 -11.61 0.43 1.88
CA LYS A 30 -10.55 1.29 2.34
C LYS A 30 -9.41 0.43 2.86
N LEU A 31 -8.21 0.76 2.45
CA LEU A 31 -7.03 0.02 2.83
C LEU A 31 -6.03 0.99 3.43
N SER A 32 -5.25 0.50 4.36
CA SER A 32 -4.16 1.28 4.91
C SER A 32 -2.90 0.51 4.58
N LEU A 33 -2.00 1.13 3.84
CA LEU A 33 -0.82 0.46 3.34
C LEU A 33 0.44 0.99 3.96
N ALA A 34 1.28 0.11 4.47
CA ALA A 34 2.55 0.49 5.04
C ALA A 34 3.64 0.21 4.01
N VAL A 35 4.37 1.24 3.65
CA VAL A 35 5.42 1.12 2.66
C VAL A 35 6.72 1.47 3.34
N ASN A 36 7.67 0.55 3.34
CA ASN A 36 8.92 0.72 4.02
C ASN A 36 10.01 1.18 3.07
N ARG A 37 10.89 2.00 3.57
CA ARG A 37 11.99 2.45 2.79
C ARG A 37 13.22 2.35 3.67
N SER A 38 14.32 1.87 3.13
CA SER A 38 15.57 1.79 3.86
C SER A 38 16.51 2.84 3.30
N TYR A 39 17.25 3.49 4.16
CA TYR A 39 18.19 4.47 3.68
C TYR A 39 19.41 4.46 4.60
N LYS A 40 20.52 4.94 4.11
CA LYS A 40 21.73 4.92 4.86
C LYS A 40 22.00 6.29 5.44
N LYS A 41 22.24 6.36 6.74
CA LYS A 41 22.53 7.60 7.38
C LYS A 41 23.90 7.41 7.97
N GLY A 42 24.91 7.99 7.38
CA GLY A 42 26.26 7.78 7.82
C GLY A 42 26.64 6.35 7.50
N GLU A 43 27.00 5.61 8.51
CA GLU A 43 27.36 4.23 8.29
C GLU A 43 26.25 3.29 8.71
N VAL A 44 25.13 3.79 9.13
CA VAL A 44 24.06 2.95 9.65
C VAL A 44 22.89 2.97 8.70
N TRP A 45 22.27 1.82 8.50
CA TRP A 45 21.07 1.72 7.69
C TRP A 45 19.87 1.92 8.60
N GLU A 46 18.97 2.77 8.18
CA GLU A 46 17.76 3.03 8.94
C GLU A 46 16.54 2.76 8.10
N LYS A 47 15.44 2.49 8.73
CA LYS A 47 14.21 2.17 8.04
C LYS A 47 13.14 3.16 8.38
N GLU A 48 12.37 3.54 7.40
CA GLU A 48 11.31 4.48 7.57
C GLU A 48 10.05 3.90 6.98
N THR A 49 8.96 4.03 7.65
CA THR A 49 7.69 3.49 7.15
C THR A 49 6.74 4.62 6.90
N SER A 50 6.13 4.62 5.73
CA SER A 50 5.11 5.59 5.40
C SER A 50 3.79 4.87 5.30
N PHE A 51 2.71 5.52 5.72
CA PHE A 51 1.39 4.92 5.67
C PHE A 51 0.53 5.69 4.69
N PHE A 52 -0.13 4.97 3.80
CA PHE A 52 -0.96 5.60 2.80
C PHE A 52 -2.37 5.06 2.84
N ASP A 53 -3.34 5.93 2.69
CA ASP A 53 -4.73 5.52 2.61
C ASP A 53 -5.06 5.25 1.16
N VAL A 54 -5.63 4.11 0.89
CA VAL A 54 -5.96 3.68 -0.45
C VAL A 54 -7.43 3.36 -0.50
N GLU A 55 -8.10 3.75 -1.57
CA GLU A 55 -9.51 3.43 -1.76
C GLU A 55 -9.68 2.65 -3.03
N ALA A 56 -10.49 1.61 -2.99
CA ALA A 56 -10.84 0.85 -4.18
C ALA A 56 -12.34 0.89 -4.29
N TRP A 57 -12.84 1.03 -5.50
CA TRP A 57 -14.28 1.17 -5.74
C TRP A 57 -14.83 0.08 -6.63
N GLY A 58 -16.11 -0.21 -6.48
CA GLY A 58 -16.80 -1.12 -7.39
C GLY A 58 -16.34 -2.55 -7.29
N LYS A 59 -16.19 -3.20 -8.44
CA LYS A 59 -15.80 -4.58 -8.42
C LYS A 59 -14.43 -4.79 -7.83
N LEU A 60 -13.54 -3.84 -7.99
CA LEU A 60 -12.23 -3.99 -7.39
C LEU A 60 -12.40 -4.05 -5.87
N ALA A 61 -13.24 -3.21 -5.30
CA ALA A 61 -13.45 -3.21 -3.87
C ALA A 61 -13.96 -4.57 -3.41
N GLU A 62 -14.89 -5.13 -4.14
CA GLU A 62 -15.44 -6.41 -3.75
C GLU A 62 -14.41 -7.52 -3.87
N SER A 63 -13.50 -7.41 -4.81
CA SER A 63 -12.51 -8.46 -4.98
C SER A 63 -11.48 -8.46 -3.85
N LEU A 64 -11.43 -7.42 -3.05
CA LEU A 64 -10.47 -7.37 -1.98
C LEU A 64 -11.03 -7.95 -0.68
N ASN A 65 -12.26 -8.38 -0.72
CA ASN A 65 -12.87 -8.95 0.46
C ASN A 65 -12.12 -10.22 0.78
N GLY A 66 -11.73 -10.41 1.99
CA GLY A 66 -11.00 -11.60 2.35
C GLY A 66 -9.52 -11.37 2.57
N MET A 67 -9.02 -10.24 2.17
CA MET A 67 -7.64 -9.95 2.46
C MET A 67 -7.54 -9.56 3.92
N ALA A 68 -6.40 -9.71 4.50
CA ALA A 68 -6.23 -9.47 5.92
C ALA A 68 -4.98 -8.67 6.21
N LYS A 69 -4.92 -8.15 7.42
CA LYS A 69 -3.78 -7.42 7.87
C LYS A 69 -2.52 -8.23 7.60
N GLY A 70 -1.49 -7.60 7.17
CA GLY A 70 -0.22 -8.25 6.87
C GLY A 70 -0.05 -8.69 5.44
N GLN A 71 -1.12 -8.68 4.66
CA GLN A 71 -1.03 -9.12 3.28
C GLN A 71 -0.21 -8.11 2.47
N ARG A 72 0.71 -8.62 1.66
CA ARG A 72 1.53 -7.76 0.82
C ARG A 72 0.81 -7.57 -0.49
N VAL A 73 0.72 -6.33 -0.95
CA VAL A 73 -0.02 -6.03 -2.17
C VAL A 73 0.69 -5.01 -3.03
N LEU A 74 0.38 -5.03 -4.30
CA LEU A 74 0.83 -4.03 -5.25
C LEU A 74 -0.40 -3.19 -5.57
N VAL A 75 -0.30 -1.88 -5.41
CA VAL A 75 -1.42 -0.99 -5.69
C VAL A 75 -1.02 -0.07 -6.84
N ILE A 76 -1.87 0.03 -7.84
CA ILE A 76 -1.66 0.92 -8.95
C ILE A 76 -2.85 1.85 -8.97
N GLY A 77 -2.62 3.14 -9.05
CA GLY A 77 -3.72 4.09 -9.05
C GLY A 77 -3.24 5.51 -9.25
N GLU A 78 -3.99 6.42 -8.71
CA GLU A 78 -3.68 7.82 -8.86
C GLU A 78 -3.93 8.52 -7.54
N LEU A 79 -3.35 9.68 -7.36
CA LEU A 79 -3.57 10.45 -6.17
C LEU A 79 -4.82 11.27 -6.34
N ARG A 80 -5.57 11.43 -5.28
CA ARG A 80 -6.74 12.29 -5.29
C ARG A 80 -6.70 13.13 -4.04
N GLN A 81 -7.10 14.37 -4.17
CA GLN A 81 -7.15 15.23 -3.03
C GLN A 81 -8.58 15.40 -2.62
N GLU A 82 -8.84 15.19 -1.34
CA GLU A 82 -10.17 15.33 -0.82
C GLU A 82 -10.17 16.61 -0.01
N GLN A 83 -11.15 17.46 -0.19
CA GLN A 83 -11.22 18.70 0.54
C GLN A 83 -12.58 18.79 1.20
N TRP A 84 -12.61 19.28 2.43
CA TRP A 84 -13.90 19.44 3.10
C TRP A 84 -13.75 20.55 4.14
N GLU A 85 -14.86 21.02 4.63
CA GLU A 85 -14.86 22.08 5.58
C GLU A 85 -15.50 21.60 6.85
N LYS A 86 -14.89 21.85 8.00
CA LYS A 86 -15.45 21.43 9.25
C LYS A 86 -15.22 22.54 10.24
N ASP A 87 -16.27 22.98 10.93
CA ASP A 87 -16.17 24.04 11.92
C ASP A 87 -15.52 25.28 11.34
N GLY A 88 -15.85 25.60 10.14
CA GLY A 88 -15.32 26.81 9.52
C GLY A 88 -13.91 26.71 9.03
N GLN A 89 -13.29 25.55 9.16
CA GLN A 89 -11.92 25.37 8.71
C GLN A 89 -11.87 24.44 7.53
N LYS A 90 -11.01 24.75 6.57
CA LYS A 90 -10.88 23.91 5.42
C LYS A 90 -9.82 22.86 5.67
N HIS A 91 -10.14 21.65 5.31
CA HIS A 91 -9.21 20.53 5.48
C HIS A 91 -8.98 19.88 4.14
N SER A 92 -7.83 19.26 3.98
CA SER A 92 -7.58 18.54 2.78
C SER A 92 -6.77 17.30 3.12
N LYS A 93 -6.87 16.30 2.28
CA LYS A 93 -6.18 15.07 2.52
C LYS A 93 -5.90 14.45 1.17
N VAL A 94 -4.74 13.85 0.99
CA VAL A 94 -4.39 13.18 -0.26
C VAL A 94 -4.50 11.70 -0.02
N LYS A 95 -5.14 11.01 -0.92
CA LYS A 95 -5.29 9.57 -0.83
C LYS A 95 -5.01 8.96 -2.20
N VAL A 96 -4.87 7.66 -2.25
CA VAL A 96 -4.63 6.94 -3.49
C VAL A 96 -5.93 6.26 -3.86
N VAL A 97 -6.38 6.45 -5.09
CA VAL A 97 -7.55 5.75 -5.56
C VAL A 97 -7.03 4.68 -6.49
N ALA A 98 -7.22 3.42 -6.14
CA ALA A 98 -6.62 2.32 -6.85
C ALA A 98 -7.39 1.96 -8.10
N SER A 99 -6.68 1.62 -9.16
CA SER A 99 -7.30 1.08 -10.34
C SER A 99 -6.99 -0.41 -10.38
N ALA A 100 -5.98 -0.86 -9.63
CA ALA A 100 -5.67 -2.27 -9.56
C ALA A 100 -4.99 -2.57 -8.24
N VAL A 101 -5.31 -3.70 -7.64
CA VAL A 101 -4.65 -4.12 -6.42
C VAL A 101 -4.38 -5.60 -6.62
N GLU A 102 -3.12 -5.99 -6.52
CA GLU A 102 -2.77 -7.37 -6.70
C GLU A 102 -2.13 -7.92 -5.45
N LYS A 103 -2.59 -9.08 -5.06
CA LYS A 103 -2.08 -9.74 -3.89
C LYS A 103 -0.73 -10.33 -4.23
N MET A 104 0.27 -10.07 -3.44
CA MET A 104 1.59 -10.62 -3.68
C MET A 104 1.88 -11.63 -2.59
N GLU A 105 2.45 -12.73 -2.98
CA GLU A 105 2.74 -13.72 -2.02
C GLU A 105 3.93 -13.35 -1.19
N ARG A 106 3.86 -13.68 0.08
CA ARG A 106 4.94 -13.41 0.87
C ARG A 106 5.97 -14.35 0.46
N TYR A 107 7.18 -13.97 0.45
CA TYR A 107 8.22 -14.85 0.05
C TYR A 107 8.39 -15.83 1.17
N GLN A 108 7.51 -16.69 1.31
CA GLN A 108 7.53 -17.67 2.27
C GLN A 108 8.69 -18.52 2.22
N ALA A 109 9.09 -18.93 1.14
CA ALA A 109 10.21 -19.79 1.02
C ALA A 109 11.35 -19.11 1.64
N SER A 110 11.28 -17.91 1.78
CA SER A 110 12.40 -17.25 2.32
C SER A 110 12.73 -17.84 3.64
N GLU A 111 11.80 -18.33 4.32
CA GLU A 111 12.13 -18.81 5.55
C GLU A 111 12.95 -19.94 5.43
N LYS A 112 12.67 -20.87 4.66
CA LYS A 112 13.45 -21.96 4.49
C LYS A 112 14.58 -21.60 3.74
N SER A 113 14.45 -20.82 2.86
CA SER A 113 15.56 -20.59 2.03
C SER A 113 16.49 -19.73 2.80
N VAL A 114 16.07 -19.14 3.77
CA VAL A 114 16.88 -18.33 4.49
C VAL A 114 18.04 -19.10 4.89
N GLN A 115 17.88 -20.22 5.28
CA GLN A 115 18.92 -20.95 5.65
C GLN A 115 19.85 -21.16 4.60
N ASN A 116 19.43 -21.47 3.53
CA ASN A 116 20.40 -21.74 2.55
C ASN A 116 20.83 -20.48 2.05
N GLU A 117 20.22 -19.59 2.15
CA GLU A 117 20.59 -18.47 1.63
C GLU A 117 21.41 -17.63 2.35
N LYS A 118 21.65 -17.93 3.40
CA LYS A 118 22.47 -17.17 3.97
C LYS A 118 23.47 -16.92 3.11
N ALA A 119 23.58 -17.71 2.34
CA ALA A 119 24.56 -17.56 1.43
C ALA A 119 24.48 -16.32 0.72
N ASN A 120 23.52 -16.07 0.17
CA ASN A 120 23.50 -14.90 -0.57
C ASN A 120 22.84 -13.86 0.09
N GLU A 121 22.56 -13.99 1.18
CA GLU A 121 21.89 -13.02 1.72
C GLU A 121 22.58 -11.84 1.58
N GLY A 122 23.69 -11.92 1.65
CA GLY A 122 24.33 -10.72 1.64
C GLY A 122 23.95 -10.01 0.47
N PHE A 123 23.75 -10.68 -0.49
CA PHE A 123 23.47 -10.11 -1.65
C PHE A 123 22.28 -9.34 -1.64
N ASP A 124 21.31 -9.77 -1.21
CA ASP A 124 20.14 -9.14 -1.34
C ASP A 124 20.07 -7.96 -0.72
N ASP A 125 20.65 -7.87 0.25
CA ASP A 125 20.47 -6.73 0.80
C ASP A 125 20.96 -5.66 0.07
N ARG A 126 21.74 -5.86 -0.73
CA ARG A 126 22.23 -4.83 -1.43
C ARG A 126 21.29 -4.19 -2.21
N VAL A 127 20.24 -4.63 -2.41
CA VAL A 127 19.38 -3.99 -3.24
C VAL A 127 18.49 -3.33 -2.44
N PRO A 128 18.72 -2.36 -1.96
CA PRO A 128 17.86 -1.72 -1.14
C PRO A 128 16.90 -0.94 -1.84
N PHE A 129 16.96 -0.42 -2.56
CA PHE A 129 16.02 0.40 -3.11
C PHE A 129 14.82 0.37 -2.55
#